data_1f10bd23c76e906906de1851a1625034
#
_entry.id   1f10bd23c76e906906de1851a1625034
#
_cell.length_a   1.000
_cell.length_b   1.000
_cell.length_c   1.000
_cell.angle_alpha   90.00
_cell.angle_beta   90.00
_cell.angle_gamma   90.00
#
_symmetry.space_group_name_H-M   'P 1'
#
loop_
_entity.id
_entity.type
_entity.pdbx_description
1 polymer ?
#
loop_
_entity_poly.entity_id
_entity_poly.type
_entity_poly.pdbx_seq_one_letter_code
_entity_poly.pdbx_strand_id
1 'polypeptide(L)'
;MAAITSVGPIKKYFRRLKDPRVVGRSRHLLVDIVVLAICGVIADCDDWPEVVLFAQKRLAWFKRFLKLPNGVPSHSTFERVFSKLEPRALQDCCLAWLRAIADTMGLGHIAIDGKTLCGSAGSKWGPLHLVSAWATEANLTLGQVAVDGKSNEITAIPPLLELLDLHGALVSIDAMGCQKEIAKKIVAGGADYVLAVKGNQEHLLEDVQATVERALNGELPAHVVLQHSTTEHGHGRQENRSYVVVHDVKGIRDRQAWPKLKTVGMCCTERTIKGQTTAEVRFFIGSRKMGVRRYAKALRGHWRIENNLHWQLDVSLREDNSRIQQRHGAANAALLRKMALSLLKQNPAKDSIARKRKAAALDLDYLAEIMAGAAKLQKV
;
A
#
# COMPACT_ATOMS: atom_id res chain seq x y z
N MET A 1 5.44 29.28 -14.17
CA MET A 1 6.86 28.90 -14.40
C MET A 1 7.49 28.15 -13.21
N ALA A 2 7.12 28.43 -11.96
CA ALA A 2 7.66 27.75 -10.77
C ALA A 2 7.38 26.24 -10.70
N ALA A 3 6.21 25.77 -11.16
CA ALA A 3 5.82 24.34 -11.07
C ALA A 3 6.69 23.41 -11.92
N ILE A 4 7.21 23.86 -13.05
CA ILE A 4 8.02 23.02 -13.96
C ILE A 4 9.45 22.80 -13.48
N THR A 5 10.03 23.77 -12.77
CA THR A 5 11.34 23.60 -12.13
C THR A 5 11.31 22.50 -11.05
N SER A 6 10.13 22.16 -10.54
CA SER A 6 9.94 21.12 -9.52
C SER A 6 9.90 19.69 -10.08
N VAL A 7 9.59 19.49 -11.37
CA VAL A 7 9.60 18.16 -12.01
C VAL A 7 11.01 17.72 -12.43
N GLY A 8 11.91 18.65 -12.69
CA GLY A 8 13.31 18.36 -13.03
C GLY A 8 14.06 17.44 -12.05
N PRO A 9 13.89 17.62 -10.72
CA PRO A 9 14.54 16.78 -9.71
C PRO A 9 14.15 15.30 -9.72
N ILE A 10 12.99 14.91 -10.27
CA ILE A 10 12.56 13.50 -10.33
C ILE A 10 13.61 12.62 -11.03
N LYS A 11 14.25 13.14 -12.08
CA LYS A 11 15.25 12.40 -12.84
C LYS A 11 16.43 11.91 -11.99
N LYS A 12 16.78 12.60 -10.90
CA LYS A 12 17.89 12.19 -10.03
C LYS A 12 17.65 10.82 -9.39
N TYR A 13 16.39 10.49 -9.08
CA TYR A 13 16.03 9.22 -8.44
C TYR A 13 16.10 8.05 -9.42
N PHE A 14 15.81 8.29 -10.70
CA PHE A 14 15.80 7.25 -11.75
C PHE A 14 17.12 7.14 -12.55
N ARG A 15 18.09 8.01 -12.32
CA ARG A 15 19.42 7.95 -13.01
C ARG A 15 20.19 6.66 -12.72
N ARG A 16 19.98 6.06 -11.54
CA ARG A 16 20.66 4.82 -11.13
C ARG A 16 19.97 3.57 -11.64
N LEU A 17 18.79 3.71 -12.25
CA LEU A 17 18.05 2.59 -12.80
C LEU A 17 18.79 2.02 -14.00
N LYS A 18 19.20 0.75 -13.90
CA LYS A 18 19.93 0.07 -14.97
C LYS A 18 19.02 -0.14 -16.18
N ASP A 19 19.45 0.31 -17.35
CA ASP A 19 18.70 0.10 -18.58
C ASP A 19 18.76 -1.39 -18.97
N PRO A 20 17.60 -2.09 -19.08
CA PRO A 20 17.57 -3.50 -19.43
C PRO A 20 17.80 -3.75 -20.92
N ARG A 21 17.95 -2.71 -21.73
CA ARG A 21 18.14 -2.79 -23.17
C ARG A 21 19.62 -2.87 -23.52
N VAL A 22 19.92 -3.36 -24.74
CA VAL A 22 21.30 -3.45 -25.23
C VAL A 22 21.86 -2.03 -25.44
N VAL A 23 23.04 -1.78 -24.86
CA VAL A 23 23.79 -0.52 -25.03
C VAL A 23 24.03 -0.24 -26.51
N GLY A 24 23.84 1.01 -26.91
CA GLY A 24 24.06 1.43 -28.33
C GLY A 24 22.89 1.15 -29.28
N ARG A 25 21.89 0.32 -28.87
CA ARG A 25 20.68 0.03 -29.67
C ARG A 25 19.42 0.75 -29.19
N SER A 26 19.55 1.62 -28.20
CA SER A 26 18.42 2.33 -27.58
C SER A 26 18.30 3.73 -28.15
N ARG A 27 17.18 4.03 -28.84
CA ARG A 27 16.89 5.36 -29.40
C ARG A 27 16.37 6.36 -28.37
N HIS A 28 15.77 5.89 -27.27
CA HIS A 28 15.13 6.71 -26.24
C HIS A 28 15.79 6.48 -24.89
N LEU A 29 15.92 7.52 -24.09
CA LEU A 29 16.48 7.42 -22.73
C LEU A 29 15.53 6.71 -21.79
N LEU A 30 16.04 5.80 -20.94
CA LEU A 30 15.22 5.07 -19.97
C LEU A 30 14.49 6.04 -19.01
N VAL A 31 15.19 7.06 -18.54
CA VAL A 31 14.60 8.06 -17.63
C VAL A 31 13.42 8.79 -18.27
N ASP A 32 13.52 9.14 -19.58
CA ASP A 32 12.42 9.79 -20.28
C ASP A 32 11.20 8.86 -20.37
N ILE A 33 11.42 7.56 -20.69
CA ILE A 33 10.36 6.55 -20.74
C ILE A 33 9.65 6.42 -19.39
N VAL A 34 10.40 6.31 -18.29
CA VAL A 34 9.84 6.15 -16.94
C VAL A 34 9.04 7.38 -16.51
N VAL A 35 9.57 8.59 -16.75
CA VAL A 35 8.88 9.84 -16.39
C VAL A 35 7.62 10.03 -17.22
N LEU A 36 7.65 9.74 -18.52
CA LEU A 36 6.45 9.76 -19.37
C LEU A 36 5.37 8.78 -18.86
N ALA A 37 5.75 7.57 -18.47
CA ALA A 37 4.83 6.57 -17.93
C ALA A 37 4.18 7.06 -16.62
N ILE A 38 4.97 7.61 -15.69
CA ILE A 38 4.46 8.15 -14.42
C ILE A 38 3.46 9.29 -14.68
N CYS A 39 3.84 10.25 -15.53
CA CYS A 39 2.97 11.38 -15.87
C CYS A 39 1.67 10.91 -16.54
N GLY A 40 1.74 9.94 -17.45
CA GLY A 40 0.57 9.37 -18.11
C GLY A 40 -0.38 8.70 -17.12
N VAL A 41 0.12 7.85 -16.20
CA VAL A 41 -0.71 7.19 -15.20
C VAL A 41 -1.39 8.20 -14.26
N ILE A 42 -0.71 9.28 -13.87
CA ILE A 42 -1.31 10.38 -13.09
C ILE A 42 -2.37 11.10 -13.93
N ALA A 43 -2.13 11.31 -15.22
CA ALA A 43 -2.99 12.02 -16.17
C ALA A 43 -4.04 11.12 -16.85
N ASP A 44 -4.59 10.13 -16.12
CA ASP A 44 -5.72 9.27 -16.52
C ASP A 44 -5.46 8.30 -17.69
N CYS A 45 -4.18 8.03 -18.02
CA CYS A 45 -3.84 6.99 -18.97
C CYS A 45 -3.82 5.61 -18.28
N ASP A 46 -4.47 4.62 -18.88
CA ASP A 46 -4.62 3.27 -18.32
C ASP A 46 -3.72 2.24 -19.02
N ASP A 47 -3.30 2.54 -20.27
CA ASP A 47 -2.43 1.69 -21.08
C ASP A 47 -1.31 2.48 -21.80
N TRP A 48 -0.39 1.75 -22.45
CA TRP A 48 0.74 2.36 -23.15
C TRP A 48 0.34 3.19 -24.38
N PRO A 49 -0.63 2.79 -25.22
CA PRO A 49 -1.15 3.64 -26.29
C PRO A 49 -1.64 5.01 -25.80
N GLU A 50 -2.40 5.06 -24.70
CA GLU A 50 -2.87 6.32 -24.11
C GLU A 50 -1.70 7.17 -23.58
N VAL A 51 -0.71 6.55 -22.92
CA VAL A 51 0.53 7.25 -22.48
C VAL A 51 1.24 7.89 -23.67
N VAL A 52 1.35 7.18 -24.79
CA VAL A 52 1.96 7.70 -26.02
C VAL A 52 1.15 8.87 -26.59
N LEU A 53 -0.16 8.73 -26.70
CA LEU A 53 -1.05 9.80 -27.19
C LEU A 53 -0.94 11.05 -26.31
N PHE A 54 -1.03 10.90 -24.99
CA PHE A 54 -0.85 11.99 -24.03
C PHE A 54 0.49 12.69 -24.19
N ALA A 55 1.59 11.92 -24.24
CA ALA A 55 2.93 12.46 -24.40
C ALA A 55 3.14 13.19 -25.73
N GLN A 56 2.55 12.68 -26.83
CA GLN A 56 2.60 13.33 -28.14
C GLN A 56 1.86 14.67 -28.13
N LYS A 57 0.64 14.72 -27.55
CA LYS A 57 -0.16 15.95 -27.44
C LYS A 57 0.48 16.99 -26.51
N ARG A 58 1.34 16.57 -25.59
CA ARG A 58 2.02 17.42 -24.61
C ARG A 58 3.55 17.49 -24.83
N LEU A 59 4.03 17.13 -26.01
CA LEU A 59 5.46 17.02 -26.33
C LEU A 59 6.24 18.30 -26.00
N ALA A 60 5.71 19.47 -26.33
CA ALA A 60 6.36 20.76 -26.05
C ALA A 60 6.57 20.97 -24.53
N TRP A 61 5.62 20.57 -23.71
CA TRP A 61 5.74 20.63 -22.25
C TRP A 61 6.79 19.68 -21.73
N PHE A 62 6.80 18.43 -22.19
CA PHE A 62 7.79 17.41 -21.79
C PHE A 62 9.23 17.80 -22.18
N LYS A 63 9.44 18.41 -23.37
CA LYS A 63 10.74 18.89 -23.82
C LYS A 63 11.36 19.97 -22.94
N ARG A 64 10.59 20.62 -22.08
CA ARG A 64 11.10 21.61 -21.11
C ARG A 64 11.98 20.96 -20.03
N PHE A 65 11.82 19.67 -19.76
CA PHE A 65 12.58 18.97 -18.73
C PHE A 65 13.04 17.55 -19.10
N LEU A 66 12.55 16.94 -20.18
CA LEU A 66 13.04 15.69 -20.75
C LEU A 66 13.85 15.96 -22.03
N LYS A 67 14.82 15.09 -22.33
CA LYS A 67 15.63 15.24 -23.53
C LYS A 67 14.90 14.82 -24.79
N LEU A 68 14.19 13.69 -24.76
CA LEU A 68 13.42 13.11 -25.86
C LEU A 68 14.14 13.20 -27.23
N PRO A 69 15.36 12.67 -27.36
CA PRO A 69 16.21 12.90 -28.52
C PRO A 69 15.56 12.43 -29.83
N ASN A 70 14.69 11.44 -29.79
CA ASN A 70 13.95 10.90 -30.93
C ASN A 70 12.43 11.02 -30.74
N GLY A 71 11.97 12.06 -30.02
CA GLY A 71 10.55 12.26 -29.72
C GLY A 71 9.98 11.26 -28.70
N VAL A 72 8.66 11.05 -28.77
CA VAL A 72 7.95 10.13 -27.87
C VAL A 72 8.19 8.68 -28.31
N PRO A 73 8.55 7.76 -27.38
CA PRO A 73 8.65 6.34 -27.67
C PRO A 73 7.32 5.73 -28.12
N SER A 74 7.34 4.68 -28.93
CA SER A 74 6.13 3.92 -29.29
C SER A 74 5.61 3.10 -28.09
N HIS A 75 4.33 2.72 -28.11
CA HIS A 75 3.73 1.86 -27.08
C HIS A 75 4.48 0.53 -26.90
N SER A 76 4.93 -0.07 -28.00
CA SER A 76 5.74 -1.29 -27.96
C SER A 76 7.12 -1.08 -27.32
N THR A 77 7.64 0.15 -27.32
CA THR A 77 8.87 0.49 -26.57
C THR A 77 8.59 0.52 -25.06
N PHE A 78 7.49 1.13 -24.64
CA PHE A 78 7.05 1.08 -23.23
C PHE A 78 6.86 -0.36 -22.76
N GLU A 79 6.08 -1.15 -23.49
CA GLU A 79 5.83 -2.55 -23.18
C GLU A 79 7.13 -3.34 -23.01
N ARG A 80 8.02 -3.27 -23.99
CA ARG A 80 9.32 -3.98 -23.97
C ARG A 80 10.23 -3.52 -22.83
N VAL A 81 10.25 -2.23 -22.50
CA VAL A 81 11.06 -1.71 -21.40
C VAL A 81 10.51 -2.20 -20.07
N PHE A 82 9.22 -1.98 -19.80
CA PHE A 82 8.63 -2.36 -18.52
C PHE A 82 8.55 -3.88 -18.31
N SER A 83 8.48 -4.67 -19.39
CA SER A 83 8.56 -6.14 -19.30
C SER A 83 9.93 -6.68 -18.94
N LYS A 84 11.00 -5.91 -19.20
CA LYS A 84 12.39 -6.31 -18.92
C LYS A 84 12.99 -5.62 -17.70
N LEU A 85 12.38 -4.52 -17.27
CA LEU A 85 12.85 -3.74 -16.13
C LEU A 85 12.64 -4.52 -14.85
N GLU A 86 13.70 -4.65 -14.05
CA GLU A 86 13.65 -5.33 -12.77
C GLU A 86 12.72 -4.58 -11.81
N PRO A 87 11.62 -5.20 -11.32
CA PRO A 87 10.63 -4.53 -10.49
C PRO A 87 11.22 -3.94 -9.20
N ARG A 88 12.16 -4.66 -8.58
CA ARG A 88 12.82 -4.20 -7.36
C ARG A 88 13.61 -2.91 -7.60
N ALA A 89 14.39 -2.84 -8.68
CA ALA A 89 15.19 -1.66 -8.98
C ALA A 89 14.31 -0.43 -9.29
N LEU A 90 13.19 -0.63 -10.00
CA LEU A 90 12.21 0.45 -10.23
C LEU A 90 11.58 0.89 -8.91
N GLN A 91 11.20 -0.05 -8.04
CA GLN A 91 10.62 0.24 -6.74
C GLN A 91 11.55 1.05 -5.84
N ASP A 92 12.82 0.70 -5.76
CA ASP A 92 13.82 1.42 -4.96
C ASP A 92 13.93 2.89 -5.41
N CYS A 93 13.88 3.15 -6.71
CA CYS A 93 13.85 4.50 -7.27
C CYS A 93 12.56 5.26 -6.89
N CYS A 94 11.40 4.61 -7.02
CA CYS A 94 10.10 5.16 -6.66
C CYS A 94 10.02 5.51 -5.17
N LEU A 95 10.46 4.61 -4.31
CA LEU A 95 10.46 4.81 -2.86
C LEU A 95 11.42 5.92 -2.44
N ALA A 96 12.60 6.00 -3.03
CA ALA A 96 13.54 7.09 -2.77
C ALA A 96 12.92 8.46 -3.12
N TRP A 97 12.13 8.52 -4.19
CA TRP A 97 11.42 9.74 -4.54
C TRP A 97 10.26 10.04 -3.59
N LEU A 98 9.40 9.06 -3.29
CA LEU A 98 8.27 9.25 -2.36
C LEU A 98 8.74 9.66 -0.95
N ARG A 99 9.84 9.06 -0.45
CA ARG A 99 10.44 9.46 0.83
C ARG A 99 10.88 10.93 0.82
N ALA A 100 11.49 11.40 -0.25
CA ALA A 100 11.91 12.79 -0.36
C ALA A 100 10.74 13.79 -0.43
N ILE A 101 9.54 13.34 -0.80
CA ILE A 101 8.31 14.13 -0.79
C ILE A 101 7.64 14.10 0.61
N ALA A 102 7.69 12.95 1.28
CA ALA A 102 7.00 12.65 2.53
C ALA A 102 7.88 12.79 3.80
N ASP A 103 9.05 13.42 3.70
CA ASP A 103 10.16 13.41 4.67
C ASP A 103 9.83 13.92 6.10
N THR A 104 8.58 14.27 6.36
CA THR A 104 8.12 14.77 7.67
C THR A 104 7.09 13.86 8.35
N MET A 105 6.65 12.78 7.72
CA MET A 105 5.61 11.90 8.27
C MET A 105 6.23 10.63 8.83
N GLY A 106 6.25 10.50 10.14
CA GLY A 106 6.55 9.22 10.81
C GLY A 106 5.64 8.10 10.27
N LEU A 107 6.20 6.92 10.04
CA LEU A 107 5.46 5.78 9.45
C LEU A 107 4.37 5.20 10.35
N GLY A 108 4.19 5.68 11.56
CA GLY A 108 3.15 5.38 12.54
C GLY A 108 2.57 3.96 12.48
N HIS A 109 1.66 3.72 11.54
CA HIS A 109 1.01 2.43 11.32
C HIS A 109 1.16 1.96 9.87
N ILE A 110 1.69 0.74 9.68
CA ILE A 110 1.88 0.06 8.39
C ILE A 110 0.91 -1.12 8.31
N ALA A 111 0.01 -1.10 7.34
CA ALA A 111 -0.81 -2.25 6.99
C ALA A 111 -0.14 -3.04 5.86
N ILE A 112 -0.11 -4.37 6.00
CA ILE A 112 0.39 -5.29 4.96
C ILE A 112 -0.77 -6.17 4.52
N ASP A 113 -0.99 -6.23 3.22
CA ASP A 113 -2.08 -7.00 2.63
C ASP A 113 -1.75 -7.41 1.19
N GLY A 114 -2.38 -8.49 0.73
CA GLY A 114 -2.22 -9.05 -0.59
C GLY A 114 -3.34 -8.66 -1.55
N LYS A 115 -3.01 -8.54 -2.83
CA LYS A 115 -3.98 -8.31 -3.92
C LYS A 115 -3.61 -9.09 -5.15
N THR A 116 -4.57 -9.80 -5.71
CA THR A 116 -4.45 -10.45 -7.02
C THR A 116 -4.76 -9.45 -8.13
N LEU A 117 -3.88 -9.34 -9.13
CA LEU A 117 -4.11 -8.54 -10.32
C LEU A 117 -4.96 -9.33 -11.32
N CYS A 118 -6.28 -9.09 -11.34
CA CYS A 118 -7.23 -9.81 -12.18
C CYS A 118 -6.87 -9.69 -13.67
N GLY A 119 -6.43 -8.53 -14.14
CA GLY A 119 -6.00 -8.29 -15.51
C GLY A 119 -4.80 -9.13 -15.99
N SER A 120 -4.05 -9.75 -15.07
CA SER A 120 -2.93 -10.65 -15.41
C SER A 120 -3.33 -12.13 -15.54
N ALA A 121 -4.59 -12.48 -15.28
CA ALA A 121 -5.08 -13.87 -15.24
C ALA A 121 -4.91 -14.63 -16.58
N GLY A 122 -4.98 -13.94 -17.72
CA GLY A 122 -4.76 -14.51 -19.05
C GLY A 122 -3.30 -14.80 -19.40
N SER A 123 -2.35 -14.54 -18.50
CA SER A 123 -0.94 -14.84 -18.73
C SER A 123 -0.67 -16.34 -18.61
N LYS A 124 0.33 -16.83 -19.35
CA LYS A 124 0.82 -18.22 -19.21
C LYS A 124 1.36 -18.56 -17.81
N TRP A 125 1.53 -17.55 -16.95
CA TRP A 125 2.05 -17.66 -15.58
C TRP A 125 0.93 -17.64 -14.54
N GLY A 126 -0.34 -17.52 -14.95
CA GLY A 126 -1.47 -17.28 -14.06
C GLY A 126 -1.53 -15.84 -13.51
N PRO A 127 -2.52 -15.53 -12.69
CA PRO A 127 -2.69 -14.20 -12.10
C PRO A 127 -1.51 -13.86 -11.20
N LEU A 128 -1.04 -12.62 -11.31
CA LEU A 128 0.01 -12.09 -10.44
C LEU A 128 -0.60 -11.64 -9.11
N HIS A 129 -0.11 -12.21 -8.03
CA HIS A 129 -0.47 -11.80 -6.67
C HIS A 129 0.65 -10.93 -6.08
N LEU A 130 0.29 -9.78 -5.50
CA LEU A 130 1.21 -8.82 -4.92
C LEU A 130 0.88 -8.57 -3.45
N VAL A 131 1.85 -8.72 -2.56
CA VAL A 131 1.75 -8.24 -1.18
C VAL A 131 2.31 -6.84 -1.11
N SER A 132 1.57 -5.93 -0.48
CA SER A 132 1.89 -4.50 -0.41
C SER A 132 1.95 -4.01 1.03
N ALA A 133 2.87 -3.08 1.31
CA ALA A 133 2.95 -2.33 2.56
C ALA A 133 2.42 -0.91 2.35
N TRP A 134 1.50 -0.48 3.20
CA TRP A 134 0.81 0.79 3.13
C TRP A 134 0.93 1.56 4.45
N ALA A 135 1.50 2.76 4.43
CA ALA A 135 1.48 3.69 5.56
C ALA A 135 0.09 4.31 5.67
N THR A 136 -0.69 3.87 6.67
CA THR A 136 -2.13 4.18 6.75
C THR A 136 -2.43 5.64 7.03
N GLU A 137 -1.57 6.33 7.78
CA GLU A 137 -1.71 7.74 8.13
C GLU A 137 -1.17 8.65 7.02
N ALA A 138 -0.03 8.27 6.44
CA ALA A 138 0.59 9.01 5.34
C ALA A 138 -0.09 8.77 3.98
N ASN A 139 -0.94 7.73 3.85
CA ASN A 139 -1.54 7.31 2.59
C ASN A 139 -0.49 7.04 1.49
N LEU A 140 0.59 6.34 1.84
CA LEU A 140 1.71 6.04 0.96
C LEU A 140 1.92 4.53 0.83
N THR A 141 2.14 4.05 -0.37
CA THR A 141 2.69 2.71 -0.59
C THR A 141 4.18 2.72 -0.28
N LEU A 142 4.60 1.83 0.63
CA LEU A 142 5.99 1.71 1.07
C LEU A 142 6.76 0.64 0.32
N GLY A 143 6.07 -0.26 -0.34
CA GLY A 143 6.66 -1.33 -1.12
C GLY A 143 5.65 -2.39 -1.54
N GLN A 144 6.08 -3.25 -2.46
CA GLN A 144 5.36 -4.44 -2.88
C GLN A 144 6.33 -5.57 -3.22
N VAL A 145 5.87 -6.81 -3.04
CA VAL A 145 6.58 -8.02 -3.46
C VAL A 145 5.60 -8.95 -4.17
N ALA A 146 6.04 -9.49 -5.29
CA ALA A 146 5.27 -10.51 -6.01
C ALA A 146 5.33 -11.85 -5.28
N VAL A 147 4.19 -12.49 -5.11
CA VAL A 147 4.11 -13.86 -4.61
C VAL A 147 4.57 -14.80 -5.73
N ASP A 148 5.44 -15.73 -5.42
CA ASP A 148 5.85 -16.74 -6.39
C ASP A 148 4.68 -17.68 -6.70
N GLY A 149 4.48 -18.06 -7.96
CA GLY A 149 3.32 -18.81 -8.44
C GLY A 149 3.10 -20.18 -7.78
N LYS A 150 4.08 -20.69 -7.03
CA LYS A 150 4.02 -21.93 -6.24
C LYS A 150 3.94 -21.70 -4.73
N SER A 151 3.83 -20.45 -4.28
CA SER A 151 3.84 -20.06 -2.87
C SER A 151 2.60 -19.21 -2.51
N ASN A 152 2.52 -18.78 -1.27
CA ASN A 152 1.45 -17.95 -0.75
C ASN A 152 2.01 -16.61 -0.20
N GLU A 153 1.14 -15.73 0.28
CA GLU A 153 1.50 -14.43 0.85
C GLU A 153 2.51 -14.53 2.00
N ILE A 154 2.45 -15.61 2.79
CA ILE A 154 3.35 -15.83 3.93
C ILE A 154 4.82 -15.74 3.52
N THR A 155 5.16 -16.23 2.33
CA THR A 155 6.54 -16.21 1.82
C THR A 155 6.96 -14.85 1.27
N ALA A 156 6.04 -14.01 0.86
CA ALA A 156 6.30 -12.67 0.31
C ALA A 156 6.43 -11.58 1.40
N ILE A 157 5.80 -11.80 2.58
CA ILE A 157 5.85 -10.84 3.69
C ILE A 157 7.27 -10.62 4.23
N PRO A 158 8.08 -11.67 4.55
CA PRO A 158 9.43 -11.46 5.07
C PRO A 158 10.35 -10.64 4.14
N PRO A 159 10.43 -10.89 2.83
CA PRO A 159 11.17 -10.05 1.90
C PRO A 159 10.62 -8.62 1.84
N LEU A 160 9.29 -8.43 1.93
CA LEU A 160 8.70 -7.09 1.98
C LEU A 160 9.13 -6.32 3.22
N LEU A 161 9.13 -6.94 4.41
CA LEU A 161 9.57 -6.32 5.66
C LEU A 161 11.04 -5.87 5.61
N GLU A 162 11.92 -6.62 4.90
CA GLU A 162 13.33 -6.25 4.71
C GLU A 162 13.53 -4.97 3.87
N LEU A 163 12.52 -4.59 3.08
CA LEU A 163 12.56 -3.37 2.26
C LEU A 163 12.29 -2.10 3.07
N LEU A 164 11.68 -2.25 4.25
CA LEU A 164 11.08 -1.17 5.00
C LEU A 164 11.97 -0.77 6.18
N ASP A 165 12.02 0.51 6.45
CA ASP A 165 12.46 1.00 7.74
C ASP A 165 11.28 0.87 8.71
N LEU A 166 11.32 -0.17 9.55
CA LEU A 166 10.23 -0.51 10.47
C LEU A 166 10.36 0.16 11.84
N HIS A 167 11.47 0.83 12.12
CA HIS A 167 11.77 1.34 13.46
C HIS A 167 10.66 2.22 14.04
N GLY A 168 10.12 1.83 15.20
CA GLY A 168 9.06 2.54 15.90
C GLY A 168 7.66 2.41 15.30
N ALA A 169 7.50 1.74 14.15
CA ALA A 169 6.22 1.51 13.51
C ALA A 169 5.37 0.45 14.23
N LEU A 170 4.07 0.49 13.98
CA LEU A 170 3.12 -0.57 14.31
C LEU A 170 2.72 -1.27 13.00
N VAL A 171 3.04 -2.56 12.86
CA VAL A 171 2.70 -3.35 11.68
C VAL A 171 1.43 -4.16 11.93
N SER A 172 0.44 -4.05 11.06
CA SER A 172 -0.74 -4.91 11.09
C SER A 172 -0.81 -5.79 9.85
N ILE A 173 -1.18 -7.05 10.06
CA ILE A 173 -1.31 -8.05 8.99
C ILE A 173 -2.59 -8.86 9.29
N ASP A 174 -3.23 -9.36 8.24
CA ASP A 174 -4.36 -10.26 8.33
C ASP A 174 -3.99 -11.62 8.95
N ALA A 175 -4.97 -12.52 9.07
CA ALA A 175 -4.75 -13.79 9.73
C ALA A 175 -3.79 -14.72 8.98
N MET A 176 -3.67 -14.61 7.67
CA MET A 176 -2.72 -15.42 6.89
C MET A 176 -1.28 -15.09 7.27
N GLY A 177 -0.99 -13.81 7.51
CA GLY A 177 0.31 -13.33 7.97
C GLY A 177 0.55 -13.48 9.48
N CYS A 178 -0.39 -14.06 10.25
CA CYS A 178 -0.19 -14.38 11.66
C CYS A 178 0.74 -15.60 11.81
N GLN A 179 2.05 -15.37 11.66
CA GLN A 179 3.09 -16.39 11.69
C GLN A 179 4.22 -15.99 12.66
N LYS A 180 4.75 -16.98 13.42
CA LYS A 180 5.78 -16.75 14.43
C LYS A 180 7.03 -16.09 13.82
N GLU A 181 7.45 -16.54 12.64
CA GLU A 181 8.63 -16.00 11.95
C GLU A 181 8.42 -14.57 11.44
N ILE A 182 7.20 -14.24 11.01
CA ILE A 182 6.84 -12.87 10.61
C ILE A 182 6.86 -11.94 11.83
N ALA A 183 6.28 -12.38 12.96
CA ALA A 183 6.33 -11.63 14.22
C ALA A 183 7.77 -11.38 14.69
N LYS A 184 8.66 -12.39 14.58
CA LYS A 184 10.10 -12.25 14.88
C LYS A 184 10.75 -11.18 14.01
N LYS A 185 10.47 -11.19 12.71
CA LYS A 185 11.06 -10.27 11.76
C LYS A 185 10.61 -8.83 12.00
N ILE A 186 9.32 -8.62 12.30
CA ILE A 186 8.80 -7.31 12.68
C ILE A 186 9.51 -6.76 13.91
N VAL A 187 9.61 -7.57 14.96
CA VAL A 187 10.27 -7.17 16.21
C VAL A 187 11.76 -6.94 16.04
N ALA A 188 12.44 -7.76 15.24
CA ALA A 188 13.86 -7.58 14.89
C ALA A 188 14.11 -6.29 14.12
N GLY A 189 13.15 -5.84 13.29
CA GLY A 189 13.17 -4.54 12.60
C GLY A 189 12.85 -3.34 13.51
N GLY A 190 12.70 -3.54 14.82
CA GLY A 190 12.41 -2.45 15.77
C GLY A 190 10.97 -1.99 15.79
N ALA A 191 10.03 -2.74 15.19
CA ALA A 191 8.60 -2.46 15.16
C ALA A 191 7.81 -3.26 16.20
N ASP A 192 6.56 -2.85 16.37
CA ASP A 192 5.53 -3.59 17.07
C ASP A 192 4.54 -4.19 16.08
N TYR A 193 3.78 -5.21 16.50
CA TYR A 193 2.76 -5.83 15.65
C TYR A 193 1.37 -5.86 16.27
N VAL A 194 0.35 -5.90 15.40
CA VAL A 194 -1.02 -6.32 15.66
C VAL A 194 -1.41 -7.31 14.56
N LEU A 195 -1.54 -8.59 14.91
CA LEU A 195 -1.82 -9.67 13.96
C LEU A 195 -3.21 -10.22 14.23
N ALA A 196 -4.03 -10.35 13.18
CA ALA A 196 -5.32 -11.03 13.28
C ALA A 196 -5.10 -12.53 13.48
N VAL A 197 -5.96 -13.17 14.29
CA VAL A 197 -5.88 -14.60 14.62
C VAL A 197 -7.13 -15.29 14.09
N LYS A 198 -6.95 -16.39 13.36
CA LYS A 198 -8.03 -17.27 12.86
C LYS A 198 -7.61 -18.73 13.00
N GLY A 199 -8.41 -19.65 12.45
CA GLY A 199 -8.22 -21.10 12.55
C GLY A 199 -6.90 -21.65 12.02
N ASN A 200 -6.13 -20.87 11.21
CA ASN A 200 -4.77 -21.25 10.81
C ASN A 200 -3.77 -21.25 11.99
N GLN A 201 -4.15 -20.71 13.14
CA GLN A 201 -3.43 -20.75 14.40
C GLN A 201 -4.40 -21.23 15.51
N GLU A 202 -4.87 -22.46 15.40
CA GLU A 202 -5.99 -23.01 16.19
C GLU A 202 -5.78 -22.87 17.70
N HIS A 203 -4.67 -23.36 18.23
CA HIS A 203 -4.37 -23.27 19.67
C HIS A 203 -4.23 -21.83 20.17
N LEU A 204 -3.67 -20.92 19.34
CA LEU A 204 -3.60 -19.51 19.68
C LEU A 204 -4.99 -18.88 19.70
N LEU A 205 -5.85 -19.24 18.73
CA LEU A 205 -7.22 -18.75 18.67
C LEU A 205 -8.01 -19.18 19.91
N GLU A 206 -7.97 -20.47 20.30
CA GLU A 206 -8.59 -20.98 21.51
C GLU A 206 -8.14 -20.21 22.75
N ASP A 207 -6.83 -20.02 22.92
CA ASP A 207 -6.28 -19.31 24.07
C ASP A 207 -6.72 -17.84 24.13
N VAL A 208 -6.75 -17.16 22.96
CA VAL A 208 -7.21 -15.78 22.86
C VAL A 208 -8.71 -15.68 23.16
N GLN A 209 -9.53 -16.62 22.64
CA GLN A 209 -10.97 -16.68 22.91
C GLN A 209 -11.23 -16.88 24.40
N ALA A 210 -10.62 -17.87 25.01
CA ALA A 210 -10.75 -18.15 26.46
C ALA A 210 -10.31 -16.94 27.30
N THR A 211 -9.22 -16.25 26.92
CA THR A 211 -8.76 -15.07 27.67
C THR A 211 -9.75 -13.90 27.55
N VAL A 212 -10.33 -13.68 26.37
CA VAL A 212 -11.34 -12.63 26.14
C VAL A 212 -12.64 -12.97 26.88
N GLU A 213 -13.09 -14.23 26.87
CA GLU A 213 -14.28 -14.68 27.60
C GLU A 213 -14.13 -14.44 29.09
N ARG A 214 -13.02 -14.81 29.69
CA ARG A 214 -12.70 -14.53 31.09
C ARG A 214 -12.72 -13.02 31.40
N ALA A 215 -12.23 -12.21 30.47
CA ALA A 215 -12.29 -10.75 30.64
C ALA A 215 -13.71 -10.21 30.61
N LEU A 216 -14.55 -10.73 29.72
CA LEU A 216 -15.99 -10.35 29.64
C LEU A 216 -16.79 -10.80 30.84
N ASN A 217 -16.47 -11.97 31.42
CA ASN A 217 -17.09 -12.50 32.65
C ASN A 217 -16.60 -11.81 33.93
N GLY A 218 -15.65 -10.85 33.81
CA GLY A 218 -15.10 -10.15 35.01
C GLY A 218 -14.12 -10.97 35.83
N GLU A 219 -13.60 -12.10 35.32
CA GLU A 219 -12.68 -12.99 36.00
C GLU A 219 -11.24 -12.45 36.02
N LEU A 220 -10.97 -11.44 35.24
CA LEU A 220 -9.62 -10.81 35.17
C LEU A 220 -9.61 -9.46 35.89
N PRO A 221 -8.47 -9.05 36.47
CA PRO A 221 -8.36 -7.75 37.14
C PRO A 221 -8.71 -6.60 36.20
N ALA A 222 -9.51 -5.64 36.64
CA ALA A 222 -10.01 -4.53 35.82
C ALA A 222 -8.90 -3.70 35.16
N HIS A 223 -7.73 -3.58 35.80
CA HIS A 223 -6.59 -2.81 35.26
C HIS A 223 -5.92 -3.44 34.02
N VAL A 224 -6.17 -4.72 33.73
CA VAL A 224 -5.64 -5.40 32.53
C VAL A 224 -6.67 -5.51 31.41
N VAL A 225 -7.95 -5.18 31.66
CA VAL A 225 -9.04 -5.26 30.68
C VAL A 225 -9.46 -3.85 30.25
N LEU A 226 -9.37 -3.57 28.96
CA LEU A 226 -9.77 -2.29 28.39
C LEU A 226 -10.90 -2.51 27.38
N GLN A 227 -11.94 -1.70 27.45
CA GLN A 227 -13.09 -1.78 26.56
C GLN A 227 -13.35 -0.43 25.88
N HIS A 228 -13.85 -0.46 24.65
CA HIS A 228 -14.24 0.73 23.90
C HIS A 228 -15.26 0.35 22.84
N SER A 229 -16.24 1.22 22.61
CA SER A 229 -17.21 1.05 21.53
C SER A 229 -17.30 2.31 20.67
N THR A 230 -17.61 2.11 19.40
CA THR A 230 -17.86 3.19 18.43
C THR A 230 -19.11 2.87 17.62
N THR A 231 -19.91 3.89 17.34
CA THR A 231 -21.06 3.80 16.43
C THR A 231 -20.84 4.75 15.27
N GLU A 232 -21.03 4.27 14.06
CA GLU A 232 -20.93 5.05 12.83
C GLU A 232 -22.18 4.88 11.99
N HIS A 233 -22.64 5.99 11.40
CA HIS A 233 -23.75 6.02 10.47
C HIS A 233 -23.26 6.52 9.11
N GLY A 234 -23.58 5.81 8.03
CA GLY A 234 -23.21 6.26 6.68
C GLY A 234 -23.64 5.29 5.59
N HIS A 235 -23.89 5.80 4.41
CA HIS A 235 -24.27 4.99 3.25
C HIS A 235 -25.44 4.03 3.48
N GLY A 236 -26.47 4.46 4.24
CA GLY A 236 -27.65 3.64 4.54
C GLY A 236 -27.40 2.48 5.51
N ARG A 237 -26.30 2.49 6.26
CA ARG A 237 -25.96 1.48 7.25
C ARG A 237 -25.53 2.09 8.58
N GLN A 238 -25.76 1.35 9.65
CA GLN A 238 -25.21 1.61 10.97
C GLN A 238 -24.17 0.53 11.28
N GLU A 239 -23.01 0.94 11.79
CA GLU A 239 -21.95 0.03 12.23
C GLU A 239 -21.57 0.32 13.68
N ASN A 240 -21.81 -0.66 14.55
CA ASN A 240 -21.36 -0.66 15.94
C ASN A 240 -20.10 -1.53 16.05
N ARG A 241 -19.04 -1.01 16.65
CA ARG A 241 -17.82 -1.79 16.90
C ARG A 241 -17.48 -1.76 18.38
N SER A 242 -17.35 -2.94 18.95
CA SER A 242 -16.93 -3.12 20.33
C SER A 242 -15.55 -3.77 20.36
N TYR A 243 -14.64 -3.19 21.13
CA TYR A 243 -13.28 -3.64 21.29
C TYR A 243 -13.03 -4.08 22.72
N VAL A 244 -12.44 -5.25 22.90
CA VAL A 244 -11.93 -5.75 24.17
C VAL A 244 -10.45 -6.02 24.01
N VAL A 245 -9.62 -5.42 24.86
CA VAL A 245 -8.15 -5.53 24.86
C VAL A 245 -7.71 -6.01 26.23
N VAL A 246 -6.97 -7.10 26.29
CA VAL A 246 -6.48 -7.71 27.51
C VAL A 246 -4.96 -7.66 27.54
N HIS A 247 -4.39 -7.05 28.57
CA HIS A 247 -2.96 -6.93 28.79
C HIS A 247 -2.37 -8.05 29.68
N ASP A 248 -3.10 -9.13 29.86
CA ASP A 248 -2.63 -10.37 30.47
C ASP A 248 -2.58 -11.49 29.41
N VAL A 249 -1.41 -12.00 29.18
CA VAL A 249 -1.14 -13.06 28.19
C VAL A 249 -0.68 -14.37 28.85
N LYS A 250 -0.90 -14.52 30.18
CA LYS A 250 -0.49 -15.72 30.93
C LYS A 250 -1.20 -16.98 30.45
N GLY A 251 -2.43 -16.84 29.96
CA GLY A 251 -3.25 -17.94 29.44
C GLY A 251 -2.83 -18.43 28.04
N ILE A 252 -1.88 -17.77 27.36
CA ILE A 252 -1.42 -18.20 26.04
C ILE A 252 -0.33 -19.27 26.19
N ARG A 253 -0.64 -20.49 25.74
CA ARG A 253 0.25 -21.67 25.86
C ARG A 253 1.64 -21.42 25.28
N ASP A 254 1.71 -20.99 24.04
CA ASP A 254 2.97 -20.78 23.26
C ASP A 254 3.46 -19.33 23.28
N ARG A 255 3.19 -18.55 24.33
CA ARG A 255 3.50 -17.12 24.37
C ARG A 255 4.96 -16.79 24.06
N GLN A 256 5.89 -17.69 24.42
CA GLN A 256 7.33 -17.49 24.18
C GLN A 256 7.71 -17.58 22.71
N ALA A 257 6.91 -18.28 21.90
CA ALA A 257 7.08 -18.35 20.45
C ALA A 257 6.64 -17.08 19.72
N TRP A 258 5.91 -16.18 20.41
CA TRP A 258 5.45 -14.89 19.90
C TRP A 258 6.27 -13.75 20.54
N PRO A 259 7.29 -13.23 19.86
CA PRO A 259 8.20 -12.23 20.44
C PRO A 259 7.44 -10.99 20.94
N LYS A 260 7.80 -10.57 22.16
CA LYS A 260 7.15 -9.41 22.81
C LYS A 260 5.63 -9.50 22.94
N LEU A 261 4.99 -10.65 22.88
CA LEU A 261 3.53 -10.76 23.05
C LEU A 261 3.12 -10.14 24.41
N LYS A 262 2.26 -9.13 24.39
CA LYS A 262 1.82 -8.36 25.56
C LYS A 262 0.33 -8.15 25.64
N THR A 263 -0.39 -8.44 24.55
CA THR A 263 -1.80 -8.11 24.42
C THR A 263 -2.51 -9.13 23.55
N VAL A 264 -3.71 -9.49 23.98
CA VAL A 264 -4.69 -10.20 23.16
C VAL A 264 -6.00 -9.42 23.17
N GLY A 265 -6.90 -9.69 22.24
CA GLY A 265 -8.19 -9.03 22.27
C GLY A 265 -9.09 -9.40 21.10
N MET A 266 -10.25 -8.77 21.09
CA MET A 266 -11.23 -8.92 20.02
C MET A 266 -11.79 -7.58 19.55
N CYS A 267 -12.32 -7.60 18.33
CA CYS A 267 -13.18 -6.59 17.77
C CYS A 267 -14.46 -7.27 17.28
N CYS A 268 -15.60 -6.92 17.87
CA CYS A 268 -16.93 -7.29 17.38
C CYS A 268 -17.47 -6.14 16.52
N THR A 269 -17.88 -6.43 15.30
CA THR A 269 -18.51 -5.46 14.39
C THR A 269 -19.92 -5.92 14.09
N GLU A 270 -20.89 -5.12 14.49
CA GLU A 270 -22.31 -5.30 14.13
C GLU A 270 -22.65 -4.31 13.03
N ARG A 271 -23.21 -4.81 11.94
CA ARG A 271 -23.63 -4.00 10.80
C ARG A 271 -25.12 -4.18 10.55
N THR A 272 -25.85 -3.08 10.64
CA THR A 272 -27.29 -3.03 10.37
C THR A 272 -27.55 -2.34 9.04
N ILE A 273 -28.17 -3.04 8.10
CA ILE A 273 -28.58 -2.54 6.77
C ILE A 273 -30.07 -2.89 6.61
N LYS A 274 -30.91 -1.89 6.34
CA LYS A 274 -32.36 -2.09 6.14
C LYS A 274 -33.01 -2.93 7.24
N GLY A 275 -32.60 -2.73 8.51
CA GLY A 275 -33.12 -3.45 9.67
C GLY A 275 -32.58 -4.85 9.92
N GLN A 276 -31.73 -5.37 9.02
CA GLN A 276 -31.04 -6.65 9.24
C GLN A 276 -29.65 -6.41 9.83
N THR A 277 -29.34 -7.08 10.92
CA THR A 277 -28.04 -6.97 11.61
C THR A 277 -27.21 -8.23 11.39
N THR A 278 -25.98 -8.05 10.97
CA THR A 278 -24.96 -9.09 10.93
C THR A 278 -23.85 -8.75 11.92
N ALA A 279 -23.28 -9.76 12.59
CA ALA A 279 -22.19 -9.59 13.54
C ALA A 279 -20.97 -10.40 13.07
N GLU A 280 -19.79 -9.81 13.22
CA GLU A 280 -18.51 -10.46 12.95
C GLU A 280 -17.55 -10.20 14.10
N VAL A 281 -16.97 -11.28 14.64
CA VAL A 281 -15.96 -11.22 15.70
C VAL A 281 -14.59 -11.57 15.12
N ARG A 282 -13.59 -10.75 15.45
CA ARG A 282 -12.21 -10.95 15.06
C ARG A 282 -11.29 -10.87 16.26
N PHE A 283 -10.38 -11.81 16.36
CA PHE A 283 -9.40 -11.89 17.42
C PHE A 283 -8.04 -11.41 16.92
N PHE A 284 -7.23 -10.88 17.83
CA PHE A 284 -5.89 -10.39 17.52
C PHE A 284 -4.92 -10.56 18.68
N ILE A 285 -3.64 -10.58 18.33
CA ILE A 285 -2.52 -10.50 19.27
C ILE A 285 -1.68 -9.26 18.98
N GLY A 286 -0.97 -8.75 19.99
CA GLY A 286 -0.12 -7.56 19.85
C GLY A 286 1.12 -7.60 20.74
N SER A 287 2.22 -7.03 20.23
CA SER A 287 3.51 -6.98 20.92
C SER A 287 3.64 -5.82 21.90
N ARG A 288 2.70 -4.87 21.90
CA ARG A 288 2.78 -3.64 22.68
C ARG A 288 1.53 -3.43 23.53
N LYS A 289 1.70 -3.03 24.80
CA LYS A 289 0.60 -2.51 25.60
C LYS A 289 0.23 -1.11 25.10
N MET A 290 -0.99 -0.93 24.68
CA MET A 290 -1.56 0.34 24.20
C MET A 290 -2.97 0.52 24.75
N GLY A 291 -3.43 1.77 24.86
CA GLY A 291 -4.83 2.06 25.18
C GLY A 291 -5.77 1.50 24.09
N VAL A 292 -6.97 1.06 24.48
CA VAL A 292 -7.95 0.43 23.58
C VAL A 292 -8.31 1.27 22.35
N ARG A 293 -8.39 2.61 22.50
CA ARG A 293 -8.64 3.52 21.34
C ARG A 293 -7.53 3.45 20.30
N ARG A 294 -6.28 3.22 20.72
CA ARG A 294 -5.14 3.10 19.82
C ARG A 294 -5.16 1.75 19.09
N TYR A 295 -5.59 0.67 19.77
CA TYR A 295 -5.88 -0.61 19.13
C TYR A 295 -7.03 -0.50 18.13
N ALA A 296 -8.14 0.15 18.49
CA ALA A 296 -9.27 0.40 17.60
C ALA A 296 -8.81 1.17 16.34
N LYS A 297 -7.97 2.20 16.51
CA LYS A 297 -7.39 2.95 15.37
C LYS A 297 -6.52 2.07 14.49
N ALA A 298 -5.68 1.19 15.05
CA ALA A 298 -4.80 0.29 14.31
C ALA A 298 -5.60 -0.77 13.53
N LEU A 299 -6.57 -1.43 14.18
CA LEU A 299 -7.43 -2.41 13.53
C LEU A 299 -8.24 -1.79 12.40
N ARG A 300 -8.82 -0.60 12.61
CA ARG A 300 -9.48 0.15 11.53
C ARG A 300 -8.52 0.63 10.45
N GLY A 301 -7.31 1.00 10.83
CA GLY A 301 -6.24 1.40 9.90
C GLY A 301 -5.87 0.27 8.95
N HIS A 302 -5.81 -0.96 9.43
CA HIS A 302 -5.58 -2.13 8.57
C HIS A 302 -6.66 -2.27 7.48
N TRP A 303 -7.94 -2.15 7.85
CA TRP A 303 -9.06 -2.20 6.90
C TRP A 303 -9.09 -1.05 5.88
N ARG A 304 -8.40 0.05 6.18
CA ARG A 304 -8.29 1.16 5.22
C ARG A 304 -7.44 0.81 4.00
N ILE A 305 -6.60 -0.23 4.07
CA ILE A 305 -5.83 -0.68 2.89
C ILE A 305 -6.78 -1.14 1.77
N GLU A 306 -7.86 -1.84 2.12
CA GLU A 306 -8.90 -2.24 1.16
C GLU A 306 -9.52 -1.04 0.45
N ASN A 307 -9.98 -0.03 1.18
CA ASN A 307 -10.68 1.12 0.61
C ASN A 307 -9.74 2.17 0.04
N ASN A 308 -8.59 2.38 0.68
CA ASN A 308 -7.68 3.47 0.32
C ASN A 308 -6.61 3.07 -0.68
N LEU A 309 -6.29 1.78 -0.76
CA LEU A 309 -5.35 1.26 -1.74
C LEU A 309 -6.07 0.40 -2.78
N HIS A 310 -6.59 -0.77 -2.42
CA HIS A 310 -7.09 -1.77 -3.37
C HIS A 310 -8.27 -1.25 -4.17
N TRP A 311 -9.32 -0.77 -3.52
CA TRP A 311 -10.48 -0.20 -4.23
C TRP A 311 -10.11 0.99 -5.12
N GLN A 312 -9.20 1.86 -4.66
CA GLN A 312 -8.75 2.99 -5.49
C GLN A 312 -7.97 2.54 -6.73
N LEU A 313 -7.15 1.49 -6.58
CA LEU A 313 -6.44 0.90 -7.72
C LEU A 313 -7.42 0.33 -8.75
N ASP A 314 -8.48 -0.36 -8.31
CA ASP A 314 -9.45 -0.99 -9.20
C ASP A 314 -10.41 0.02 -9.83
N VAL A 315 -10.98 0.92 -9.04
CA VAL A 315 -12.02 1.83 -9.51
C VAL A 315 -11.46 3.10 -10.11
N SER A 316 -10.49 3.74 -9.42
CA SER A 316 -9.98 5.05 -9.85
C SER A 316 -8.80 4.94 -10.83
N LEU A 317 -8.00 3.87 -10.78
CA LEU A 317 -6.86 3.62 -11.66
C LEU A 317 -7.09 2.43 -12.60
N ARG A 318 -8.28 1.80 -12.57
CA ARG A 318 -8.72 0.71 -13.45
C ARG A 318 -7.72 -0.43 -13.57
N GLU A 319 -7.09 -0.81 -12.44
CA GLU A 319 -6.03 -1.81 -12.40
C GLU A 319 -6.51 -3.18 -12.91
N ASP A 320 -7.74 -3.59 -12.57
CA ASP A 320 -8.32 -4.86 -13.00
C ASP A 320 -8.59 -4.92 -14.52
N ASN A 321 -8.72 -3.77 -15.19
CA ASN A 321 -8.87 -3.69 -16.65
C ASN A 321 -7.52 -3.73 -17.39
N SER A 322 -6.39 -3.76 -16.67
CA SER A 322 -5.06 -3.76 -17.28
C SER A 322 -4.80 -5.03 -18.07
N ARG A 323 -4.39 -4.87 -19.33
CA ARG A 323 -4.05 -5.98 -20.24
C ARG A 323 -2.55 -6.32 -20.23
N ILE A 324 -1.79 -5.75 -19.30
CA ILE A 324 -0.34 -6.02 -19.20
C ILE A 324 -0.16 -7.34 -18.45
N GLN A 325 0.15 -8.40 -19.19
CA GLN A 325 0.19 -9.78 -18.67
C GLN A 325 1.60 -10.29 -18.37
N GLN A 326 2.64 -9.71 -18.96
CA GLN A 326 4.02 -10.11 -18.68
C GLN A 326 4.38 -9.80 -17.23
N ARG A 327 4.93 -10.79 -16.50
CA ARG A 327 5.09 -10.77 -15.04
C ARG A 327 5.78 -9.49 -14.52
N HIS A 328 6.97 -9.15 -15.04
CA HIS A 328 7.65 -7.89 -14.69
C HIS A 328 6.86 -6.66 -15.17
N GLY A 329 6.28 -6.72 -16.37
CA GLY A 329 5.43 -5.65 -16.90
C GLY A 329 4.22 -5.36 -16.01
N ALA A 330 3.51 -6.41 -15.57
CA ALA A 330 2.36 -6.29 -14.68
C ALA A 330 2.77 -5.75 -13.30
N ALA A 331 3.86 -6.26 -12.71
CA ALA A 331 4.36 -5.79 -11.42
C ALA A 331 4.81 -4.31 -11.49
N ASN A 332 5.49 -3.91 -12.56
CA ASN A 332 5.93 -2.54 -12.78
C ASN A 332 4.76 -1.59 -13.02
N ALA A 333 3.74 -2.01 -13.78
CA ALA A 333 2.54 -1.20 -14.01
C ALA A 333 1.74 -1.01 -12.71
N ALA A 334 1.59 -2.06 -11.88
CA ALA A 334 0.99 -1.96 -10.56
C ALA A 334 1.76 -1.01 -9.64
N LEU A 335 3.10 -1.06 -9.67
CA LEU A 335 3.95 -0.13 -8.92
C LEU A 335 3.72 1.32 -9.36
N LEU A 336 3.68 1.59 -10.66
CA LEU A 336 3.40 2.94 -11.19
C LEU A 336 2.03 3.45 -10.75
N ARG A 337 0.98 2.60 -10.76
CA ARG A 337 -0.36 2.98 -10.26
C ARG A 337 -0.35 3.29 -8.77
N LYS A 338 0.30 2.46 -7.94
CA LYS A 338 0.44 2.71 -6.50
C LYS A 338 1.20 3.99 -6.20
N MET A 339 2.23 4.27 -6.99
CA MET A 339 2.98 5.53 -6.90
C MET A 339 2.13 6.73 -7.29
N ALA A 340 1.42 6.66 -8.42
CA ALA A 340 0.50 7.71 -8.85
C ALA A 340 -0.59 7.97 -7.80
N LEU A 341 -1.18 6.90 -7.24
CA LEU A 341 -2.17 7.02 -6.17
C LEU A 341 -1.58 7.71 -4.93
N SER A 342 -0.37 7.34 -4.53
CA SER A 342 0.32 7.97 -3.40
C SER A 342 0.50 9.47 -3.62
N LEU A 343 0.94 9.88 -4.80
CA LEU A 343 1.11 11.30 -5.16
C LEU A 343 -0.22 12.06 -5.20
N LEU A 344 -1.25 11.47 -5.83
CA LEU A 344 -2.60 12.05 -5.90
C LEU A 344 -3.21 12.25 -4.50
N LYS A 345 -2.93 11.35 -3.56
CA LYS A 345 -3.40 11.46 -2.17
C LYS A 345 -2.65 12.52 -1.38
N GLN A 346 -1.40 12.84 -1.71
CA GLN A 346 -0.66 13.94 -1.09
C GLN A 346 -1.14 15.32 -1.57
N ASN A 347 -1.81 15.41 -2.71
CA ASN A 347 -2.35 16.69 -3.19
C ASN A 347 -3.54 17.13 -2.30
N PRO A 348 -3.54 18.38 -1.77
CA PRO A 348 -4.53 18.86 -0.79
C PRO A 348 -5.93 19.11 -1.36
N ALA A 349 -6.11 19.13 -2.67
CA ALA A 349 -7.44 19.33 -3.27
C ALA A 349 -8.44 18.27 -2.76
N LYS A 350 -9.65 18.73 -2.40
CA LYS A 350 -10.73 17.88 -1.84
C LYS A 350 -11.54 17.15 -2.93
N ASP A 351 -10.87 16.74 -4.00
CA ASP A 351 -11.47 15.99 -5.09
C ASP A 351 -11.25 14.48 -4.97
N SER A 352 -12.12 13.70 -5.64
CA SER A 352 -11.90 12.26 -5.79
C SER A 352 -10.63 11.98 -6.61
N ILE A 353 -10.01 10.81 -6.41
CA ILE A 353 -8.82 10.41 -7.18
C ILE A 353 -9.09 10.46 -8.70
N ALA A 354 -10.25 9.97 -9.15
CA ALA A 354 -10.63 10.02 -10.56
C ALA A 354 -10.70 11.46 -11.10
N ARG A 355 -11.25 12.42 -10.31
CA ARG A 355 -11.29 13.83 -10.73
C ARG A 355 -9.90 14.45 -10.76
N LYS A 356 -9.05 14.15 -9.76
CA LYS A 356 -7.66 14.62 -9.75
C LYS A 356 -6.88 14.13 -10.96
N ARG A 357 -7.06 12.86 -11.39
CA ARG A 357 -6.47 12.30 -12.60
C ARG A 357 -6.91 13.07 -13.85
N LYS A 358 -8.22 13.31 -13.99
CA LYS A 358 -8.76 14.10 -15.12
C LYS A 358 -8.26 15.55 -15.11
N ALA A 359 -8.21 16.19 -13.95
CA ALA A 359 -7.66 17.53 -13.83
C ALA A 359 -6.18 17.57 -14.26
N ALA A 360 -5.37 16.59 -13.86
CA ALA A 360 -3.98 16.47 -14.27
C ALA A 360 -3.79 16.23 -15.79
N ALA A 361 -4.75 15.58 -16.46
CA ALA A 361 -4.74 15.41 -17.91
C ALA A 361 -5.04 16.72 -18.66
N LEU A 362 -5.90 17.57 -18.09
CA LEU A 362 -6.34 18.84 -18.67
C LEU A 362 -5.38 19.99 -18.35
N ASP A 363 -4.85 20.03 -17.11
CA ASP A 363 -3.99 21.09 -16.60
C ASP A 363 -2.59 20.54 -16.27
N LEU A 364 -1.59 20.98 -17.01
CA LEU A 364 -0.21 20.56 -16.88
C LEU A 364 0.50 21.21 -15.68
N ASP A 365 0.06 22.36 -15.21
CA ASP A 365 0.58 22.97 -13.99
C ASP A 365 0.08 22.19 -12.77
N TYR A 366 -1.17 21.75 -12.77
CA TYR A 366 -1.70 20.85 -11.75
C TYR A 366 -0.99 19.48 -11.75
N LEU A 367 -0.69 18.92 -12.93
CA LEU A 367 0.14 17.70 -13.04
C LEU A 367 1.52 17.92 -12.42
N ALA A 368 2.16 19.06 -12.70
CA ALA A 368 3.47 19.39 -12.15
C ALA A 368 3.42 19.58 -10.61
N GLU A 369 2.35 20.12 -10.06
CA GLU A 369 2.12 20.22 -8.61
C GLU A 369 2.04 18.84 -7.96
N ILE A 370 1.24 17.91 -8.52
CA ILE A 370 1.17 16.53 -8.04
C ILE A 370 2.54 15.87 -8.05
N MET A 371 3.30 16.03 -9.14
CA MET A 371 4.65 15.48 -9.30
C MET A 371 5.66 16.07 -8.31
N ALA A 372 5.48 17.32 -7.89
CA ALA A 372 6.32 17.99 -6.91
C ALA A 372 6.07 17.54 -5.46
N GLY A 373 4.88 17.01 -5.20
CA GLY A 373 4.40 16.69 -3.85
C GLY A 373 4.09 17.92 -3.01
N ALA A 374 3.25 17.74 -1.99
CA ALA A 374 2.76 18.82 -1.11
C ALA A 374 3.85 19.57 -0.31
N ALA A 375 5.05 19.01 -0.21
CA ALA A 375 6.15 19.57 0.59
C ALA A 375 6.67 20.93 0.09
N LYS A 376 6.32 21.36 -1.13
CA LYS A 376 6.73 22.67 -1.68
C LYS A 376 5.69 23.77 -1.57
N LEU A 377 4.43 23.45 -1.25
CA LEU A 377 3.35 24.45 -1.13
C LEU A 377 3.37 25.21 0.21
N GLN A 378 4.16 24.77 1.20
CA GLN A 378 4.30 25.44 2.50
C GLN A 378 5.47 26.45 2.59
N LYS A 379 6.16 26.73 1.48
CA LYS A 379 7.27 27.71 1.42
C LYS A 379 6.97 28.85 0.45
N VAL A 380 5.76 29.37 0.47
CA VAL A 380 5.42 30.68 -0.10
C VAL A 380 4.69 31.50 0.94
#